data_7f593c5da95a8d78c13731737e1cabd2
#
_entry.id   7f593c5da95a8d78c13731737e1cabd2
#
_cell.length_a   1.000
_cell.length_b   1.000
_cell.length_c   1.000
_cell.angle_alpha   90.00
_cell.angle_beta   90.00
_cell.angle_gamma   90.00
#
_symmetry.space_group_name_H-M   'P 1'
#
loop_
_entity.id
_entity.type
_entity.pdbx_description
1 polymer ?
#
loop_
_entity_poly.entity_id
_entity_poly.type
_entity_poly.pdbx_seq_one_letter_code
_entity_poly.pdbx_strand_id
1 'polypeptide(L)'
;MSICTSCRREWIPHYYRTYIDALNVHSAMLYTPTASRIILAAKENGLRGADDLLITAIIHVLNKARLERGYFTLVPIPSSKQSQRRRGRRFIVDLTKTISQTTGIGISDCLQVSRQVSDQSGLTKAQRISNMHGAFSLKSGVILRGDAILIDDVVTTGATLREAARALNSQGFLAFRSVSAVTACVSQPLR
;
A
#
# COMPACT_ATOMS: atom_id res chain seq x y z
N MET A 1 -17.66 -8.42 -15.73
CA MET A 1 -17.47 -6.96 -16.00
C MET A 1 -16.03 -6.71 -16.41
N SER A 2 -15.79 -5.82 -17.37
CA SER A 2 -14.45 -5.40 -17.80
C SER A 2 -14.27 -3.91 -17.60
N ILE A 3 -13.00 -3.45 -17.49
CA ILE A 3 -12.71 -2.02 -17.46
C ILE A 3 -12.99 -1.43 -18.84
N CYS A 4 -13.72 -0.31 -18.89
CA CYS A 4 -14.01 0.36 -20.15
C CYS A 4 -12.73 0.92 -20.79
N THR A 5 -12.77 1.07 -22.13
CA THR A 5 -11.63 1.52 -22.92
C THR A 5 -11.12 2.91 -22.50
N SER A 6 -12.03 3.84 -22.14
CA SER A 6 -11.66 5.18 -21.67
C SER A 6 -10.84 5.11 -20.37
N CYS A 7 -11.33 4.42 -19.33
CA CYS A 7 -10.59 4.26 -18.09
C CYS A 7 -9.22 3.61 -18.29
N ARG A 8 -9.14 2.62 -19.18
CA ARG A 8 -7.87 1.95 -19.50
C ARG A 8 -6.88 2.89 -20.21
N ARG A 9 -7.35 3.76 -21.12
CA ARG A 9 -6.51 4.74 -21.80
C ARG A 9 -5.96 5.82 -20.86
N GLU A 10 -6.75 6.22 -19.85
CA GLU A 10 -6.31 7.20 -18.87
C GLU A 10 -5.40 6.60 -17.79
N TRP A 11 -5.38 5.27 -17.64
CA TRP A 11 -4.54 4.58 -16.67
C TRP A 11 -3.13 4.37 -17.25
N ILE A 12 -2.32 5.43 -17.22
CA ILE A 12 -0.93 5.41 -17.70
C ILE A 12 -0.01 5.61 -16.49
N PRO A 13 0.71 4.56 -16.03
CA PRO A 13 1.63 4.69 -14.91
C PRO A 13 2.77 5.64 -15.22
N HIS A 14 3.02 6.56 -14.30
CA HIS A 14 4.17 7.43 -14.22
C HIS A 14 4.99 7.07 -12.98
N TYR A 15 5.85 7.98 -12.54
CA TYR A 15 6.61 7.81 -11.32
C TYR A 15 6.62 9.11 -10.52
N TYR A 16 6.05 9.04 -9.31
CA TYR A 16 6.02 10.12 -8.35
C TYR A 16 6.75 9.70 -7.09
N ARG A 17 7.61 10.56 -6.58
CA ARG A 17 8.30 10.37 -5.31
C ARG A 17 7.87 11.45 -4.34
N THR A 18 7.44 11.05 -3.17
CA THR A 18 7.05 11.93 -2.06
C THR A 18 7.69 11.46 -0.78
N TYR A 19 7.65 12.28 0.26
CA TYR A 19 8.20 11.96 1.57
C TYR A 19 7.10 12.12 2.62
N ILE A 20 7.05 11.17 3.55
CA ILE A 20 6.24 11.23 4.75
C ILE A 20 7.21 11.09 5.90
N ASP A 21 7.59 12.19 6.54
CA ASP A 21 8.72 12.25 7.47
C ASP A 21 9.99 11.66 6.81
N ALA A 22 10.59 10.62 7.39
CA ALA A 22 11.75 9.92 6.81
C ALA A 22 11.37 8.81 5.81
N LEU A 23 10.07 8.55 5.61
CA LEU A 23 9.59 7.48 4.72
C LEU A 23 9.59 7.94 3.27
N ASN A 24 10.35 7.26 2.40
CA ASN A 24 10.23 7.42 0.96
C ASN A 24 8.96 6.75 0.46
N VAL A 25 8.13 7.48 -0.25
CA VAL A 25 6.91 6.97 -0.87
C VAL A 25 6.97 7.13 -2.37
N HIS A 26 6.80 6.04 -3.08
CA HIS A 26 6.83 5.94 -4.53
C HIS A 26 5.44 5.59 -5.03
N SER A 27 4.90 6.33 -5.99
CA SER A 27 3.54 6.14 -6.50
C SER A 27 3.51 6.16 -8.02
N ALA A 28 2.60 5.38 -8.62
CA ALA A 28 2.48 5.29 -10.06
C ALA A 28 1.66 6.43 -10.66
N MET A 29 0.65 6.91 -9.96
CA MET A 29 -0.33 7.84 -10.53
C MET A 29 -0.77 8.90 -9.54
N LEU A 30 -1.26 10.02 -10.05
CA LEU A 30 -2.08 10.94 -9.27
C LEU A 30 -3.49 10.35 -9.08
N TYR A 31 -4.06 10.59 -7.91
CA TYR A 31 -5.42 10.15 -7.59
C TYR A 31 -6.44 11.04 -8.29
N THR A 32 -6.89 10.60 -9.47
CA THR A 32 -7.89 11.26 -10.31
C THR A 32 -9.27 10.60 -10.12
N PRO A 33 -10.37 11.19 -10.62
CA PRO A 33 -11.68 10.52 -10.63
C PRO A 33 -11.65 9.15 -11.34
N THR A 34 -10.89 9.01 -12.41
CA THR A 34 -10.70 7.73 -13.11
C THR A 34 -9.91 6.74 -12.27
N ALA A 35 -8.82 7.16 -11.64
CA ALA A 35 -8.06 6.33 -10.71
C ALA A 35 -8.92 5.85 -9.54
N SER A 36 -9.74 6.74 -8.96
CA SER A 36 -10.69 6.39 -7.91
C SER A 36 -11.65 5.28 -8.33
N ARG A 37 -12.25 5.40 -9.52
CA ARG A 37 -13.17 4.39 -10.05
C ARG A 37 -12.51 3.03 -10.24
N ILE A 38 -11.28 3.01 -10.76
CA ILE A 38 -10.51 1.77 -10.96
C ILE A 38 -10.18 1.12 -9.61
N ILE A 39 -9.68 1.90 -8.65
CA ILE A 39 -9.35 1.40 -7.31
C ILE A 39 -10.60 0.85 -6.61
N LEU A 40 -11.73 1.55 -6.67
CA LEU A 40 -12.99 1.08 -6.09
C LEU A 40 -13.49 -0.19 -6.79
N ALA A 41 -13.38 -0.28 -8.13
CA ALA A 41 -13.74 -1.48 -8.89
C ALA A 41 -12.88 -2.69 -8.48
N ALA A 42 -11.59 -2.51 -8.25
CA ALA A 42 -10.71 -3.53 -7.71
C ALA A 42 -11.09 -3.89 -6.27
N LYS A 43 -11.14 -2.89 -5.41
CA LYS A 43 -11.21 -3.03 -3.95
C LYS A 43 -12.57 -3.52 -3.45
N GLU A 44 -13.65 -2.95 -3.97
CA GLU A 44 -15.01 -3.23 -3.49
C GLU A 44 -15.76 -4.24 -4.38
N ASN A 45 -15.51 -4.25 -5.69
CA ASN A 45 -16.23 -5.10 -6.63
C ASN A 45 -15.41 -6.35 -7.06
N GLY A 46 -14.15 -6.47 -6.64
CA GLY A 46 -13.29 -7.61 -6.98
C GLY A 46 -13.05 -7.79 -8.48
N LEU A 47 -13.04 -6.68 -9.24
CA LEU A 47 -12.85 -6.72 -10.68
C LEU A 47 -11.40 -7.04 -11.04
N ARG A 48 -11.11 -8.27 -11.49
CA ARG A 48 -9.75 -8.75 -11.80
C ARG A 48 -8.98 -7.83 -12.77
N GLY A 49 -9.62 -7.34 -13.82
CA GLY A 49 -8.94 -6.41 -14.73
C GLY A 49 -8.54 -5.08 -14.09
N ALA A 50 -9.17 -4.67 -12.97
CA ALA A 50 -8.73 -3.53 -12.18
C ALA A 50 -7.56 -3.91 -11.26
N ASP A 51 -7.58 -5.12 -10.69
CA ASP A 51 -6.42 -5.68 -9.96
C ASP A 51 -5.17 -5.68 -10.84
N ASP A 52 -5.28 -6.17 -12.09
CA ASP A 52 -4.17 -6.23 -13.04
C ASP A 52 -3.57 -4.85 -13.33
N LEU A 53 -4.41 -3.81 -13.45
CA LEU A 53 -3.95 -2.44 -13.63
C LEU A 53 -3.17 -1.93 -12.40
N LEU A 54 -3.66 -2.20 -11.19
CA LEU A 54 -2.98 -1.81 -9.95
C LEU A 54 -1.64 -2.55 -9.80
N ILE A 55 -1.62 -3.85 -10.04
CA ILE A 55 -0.41 -4.68 -10.00
C ILE A 55 0.63 -4.14 -10.97
N THR A 56 0.25 -3.91 -12.23
CA THR A 56 1.15 -3.38 -13.26
C THR A 56 1.70 -2.02 -12.87
N ALA A 57 0.87 -1.14 -12.31
CA ALA A 57 1.28 0.19 -11.84
C ALA A 57 2.29 0.10 -10.69
N ILE A 58 2.06 -0.77 -9.71
CA ILE A 58 2.98 -0.97 -8.57
C ILE A 58 4.30 -1.57 -9.07
N ILE A 59 4.28 -2.57 -9.95
CA ILE A 59 5.50 -3.16 -10.54
C ILE A 59 6.29 -2.11 -11.33
N HIS A 60 5.60 -1.26 -12.11
CA HIS A 60 6.26 -0.16 -12.81
C HIS A 60 7.04 0.76 -11.85
N VAL A 61 6.44 1.09 -10.70
CA VAL A 61 7.10 1.93 -9.68
C VAL A 61 8.28 1.21 -9.03
N LEU A 62 8.14 -0.07 -8.67
CA LEU A 62 9.23 -0.87 -8.12
C LEU A 62 10.46 -0.85 -9.04
N ASN A 63 10.25 -1.06 -10.34
CA ASN A 63 11.30 -1.03 -11.36
C ASN A 63 11.91 0.36 -11.50
N LYS A 64 11.10 1.42 -11.58
CA LYS A 64 11.58 2.82 -11.70
C LYS A 64 12.38 3.28 -10.47
N ALA A 65 11.95 2.89 -9.28
CA ALA A 65 12.65 3.18 -8.04
C ALA A 65 13.86 2.24 -7.79
N ARG A 66 14.10 1.26 -8.67
CA ARG A 66 15.14 0.22 -8.56
C ARG A 66 15.05 -0.60 -7.27
N LEU A 67 13.84 -0.75 -6.74
CA LEU A 67 13.59 -1.49 -5.52
C LEU A 67 13.61 -3.02 -5.75
N GLU A 68 13.68 -3.47 -7.00
CA GLU A 68 13.86 -4.89 -7.36
C GLU A 68 15.30 -5.39 -7.22
N ARG A 69 16.28 -4.47 -7.10
CA ARG A 69 17.73 -4.80 -7.11
C ARG A 69 18.35 -5.00 -5.73
N GLY A 70 17.59 -4.74 -4.66
CA GLY A 70 18.05 -4.87 -3.29
C GLY A 70 17.52 -6.13 -2.61
N TYR A 71 17.91 -6.32 -1.36
CA TYR A 71 17.34 -7.37 -0.51
C TYR A 71 16.09 -6.81 0.16
N PHE A 72 14.96 -6.89 -0.55
CA PHE A 72 13.69 -6.30 -0.12
C PHE A 72 12.66 -7.36 0.26
N THR A 73 11.76 -6.97 1.15
CA THR A 73 10.56 -7.72 1.51
C THR A 73 9.32 -6.83 1.32
N LEU A 74 8.38 -7.28 0.51
CA LEU A 74 7.08 -6.61 0.36
C LEU A 74 6.23 -6.84 1.61
N VAL A 75 5.72 -5.77 2.18
CA VAL A 75 4.87 -5.80 3.37
C VAL A 75 3.52 -5.18 3.05
N PRO A 76 2.46 -5.98 2.85
CA PRO A 76 1.13 -5.45 2.57
C PRO A 76 0.54 -4.74 3.78
N ILE A 77 -0.07 -3.57 3.55
CA ILE A 77 -0.84 -2.87 4.58
C ILE A 77 -2.09 -3.69 4.93
N PRO A 78 -2.31 -4.01 6.22
CA PRO A 78 -3.46 -4.80 6.63
C PRO A 78 -4.76 -3.99 6.58
N SER A 79 -5.85 -4.62 6.20
CA SER A 79 -7.20 -4.08 6.34
C SER A 79 -7.92 -4.71 7.55
N SER A 80 -8.93 -4.00 8.09
CA SER A 80 -9.71 -4.50 9.22
C SER A 80 -10.45 -5.80 8.86
N LYS A 81 -10.71 -6.65 9.86
CA LYS A 81 -11.51 -7.88 9.69
C LYS A 81 -12.89 -7.59 9.10
N GLN A 82 -13.52 -6.48 9.50
CA GLN A 82 -14.80 -6.04 8.97
C GLN A 82 -14.71 -5.76 7.47
N SER A 83 -13.69 -5.00 7.03
CA SER A 83 -13.45 -4.71 5.61
C SER A 83 -13.16 -5.98 4.81
N GLN A 84 -12.38 -6.91 5.36
CA GLN A 84 -12.10 -8.20 4.72
C GLN A 84 -13.37 -9.05 4.56
N ARG A 85 -14.22 -9.12 5.58
CA ARG A 85 -15.50 -9.84 5.52
C ARG A 85 -16.45 -9.24 4.48
N ARG A 86 -16.56 -7.89 4.45
CA ARG A 86 -17.40 -7.18 3.47
C ARG A 86 -16.96 -7.43 2.03
N ARG A 87 -15.64 -7.50 1.78
CA ARG A 87 -15.06 -7.70 0.44
C ARG A 87 -14.87 -9.17 0.06
N GLY A 88 -14.95 -10.08 1.01
CA GLY A 88 -14.68 -11.51 0.80
C GLY A 88 -13.20 -11.81 0.48
N ARG A 89 -12.28 -10.83 0.63
CA ARG A 89 -10.86 -10.98 0.29
C ARG A 89 -9.95 -10.06 1.11
N ARG A 90 -8.66 -10.39 1.12
CA ARG A 90 -7.59 -9.57 1.71
C ARG A 90 -6.92 -8.74 0.62
N PHE A 91 -7.61 -7.73 0.12
CA PHE A 91 -7.30 -7.00 -1.12
C PHE A 91 -5.81 -6.70 -1.32
N ILE A 92 -5.16 -5.90 -0.44
CA ILE A 92 -3.73 -5.54 -0.60
C ILE A 92 -2.82 -6.77 -0.48
N VAL A 93 -3.15 -7.72 0.39
CA VAL A 93 -2.38 -8.97 0.53
C VAL A 93 -2.41 -9.78 -0.76
N ASP A 94 -3.57 -9.90 -1.39
CA ASP A 94 -3.74 -10.67 -2.62
C ASP A 94 -3.00 -10.01 -3.79
N LEU A 95 -3.09 -8.66 -3.93
CA LEU A 95 -2.29 -7.91 -4.90
C LEU A 95 -0.79 -8.11 -4.66
N THR A 96 -0.33 -7.99 -3.39
CA THR A 96 1.08 -8.12 -3.04
C THR A 96 1.62 -9.52 -3.32
N LYS A 97 0.82 -10.58 -3.12
CA LYS A 97 1.19 -11.95 -3.51
C LYS A 97 1.45 -12.06 -5.01
N THR A 98 0.57 -11.52 -5.84
CA THR A 98 0.75 -11.54 -7.30
C THR A 98 1.98 -10.72 -7.71
N ILE A 99 2.21 -9.55 -7.09
CA ILE A 99 3.41 -8.75 -7.32
C ILE A 99 4.67 -9.55 -6.95
N SER A 100 4.68 -10.19 -5.78
CA SER A 100 5.79 -11.04 -5.33
C SER A 100 6.08 -12.18 -6.31
N GLN A 101 5.05 -12.89 -6.78
CA GLN A 101 5.19 -13.96 -7.78
C GLN A 101 5.75 -13.44 -9.11
N THR A 102 5.35 -12.24 -9.53
CA THR A 102 5.79 -11.65 -10.81
C THR A 102 7.21 -11.10 -10.74
N THR A 103 7.61 -10.51 -9.60
CA THR A 103 8.90 -9.82 -9.44
C THR A 103 9.98 -10.67 -8.80
N GLY A 104 9.62 -11.78 -8.14
CA GLY A 104 10.53 -12.58 -7.33
C GLY A 104 10.89 -11.95 -5.97
N ILE A 105 10.39 -10.76 -5.64
CA ILE A 105 10.64 -10.11 -4.34
C ILE A 105 9.85 -10.85 -3.26
N GLY A 106 10.49 -11.20 -2.15
CA GLY A 106 9.84 -11.88 -1.03
C GLY A 106 8.69 -11.06 -0.42
N ILE A 107 7.69 -11.74 0.13
CA ILE A 107 6.56 -11.12 0.82
C ILE A 107 6.52 -11.53 2.30
N SER A 108 6.18 -10.60 3.18
CA SER A 108 5.88 -10.86 4.59
C SER A 108 4.57 -10.19 5.01
N ASP A 109 3.55 -10.98 5.27
CA ASP A 109 2.27 -10.52 5.85
C ASP A 109 2.40 -10.41 7.37
N CYS A 110 3.34 -9.58 7.82
CA CYS A 110 3.75 -9.46 9.22
C CYS A 110 2.92 -8.47 10.04
N LEU A 111 2.23 -7.54 9.38
CA LEU A 111 1.41 -6.54 10.06
C LEU A 111 -0.01 -7.05 10.33
N GLN A 112 -0.56 -6.64 11.46
CA GLN A 112 -1.96 -6.87 11.81
C GLN A 112 -2.60 -5.61 12.38
N VAL A 113 -3.92 -5.51 12.25
CA VAL A 113 -4.71 -4.45 12.89
C VAL A 113 -4.86 -4.80 14.38
N SER A 114 -4.30 -3.96 15.26
CA SER A 114 -4.29 -4.15 16.72
C SER A 114 -5.52 -3.57 17.38
N ARG A 115 -6.04 -2.46 16.86
CA ARG A 115 -7.26 -1.84 17.36
C ARG A 115 -8.12 -1.34 16.19
N GLN A 116 -9.41 -1.24 16.47
CA GLN A 116 -10.35 -0.68 15.52
C GLN A 116 -10.07 0.82 15.31
N VAL A 117 -9.99 1.23 14.07
CA VAL A 117 -9.82 2.61 13.64
C VAL A 117 -11.19 3.13 13.21
N SER A 118 -11.58 4.31 13.69
CA SER A 118 -12.81 4.98 13.26
C SER A 118 -12.74 5.36 11.78
N ASP A 119 -13.89 5.55 11.14
CA ASP A 119 -13.95 6.03 9.76
C ASP A 119 -13.15 7.34 9.64
N GLN A 120 -12.34 7.41 8.61
CA GLN A 120 -11.50 8.58 8.33
C GLN A 120 -12.17 9.63 7.43
N SER A 121 -13.42 9.36 7.02
CA SER A 121 -14.21 10.29 6.23
C SER A 121 -14.46 11.56 7.05
N GLY A 122 -14.19 12.73 6.44
CA GLY A 122 -14.37 14.03 7.11
C GLY A 122 -13.30 14.43 8.13
N LEU A 123 -12.35 13.57 8.48
CA LEU A 123 -11.27 13.91 9.41
C LEU A 123 -10.20 14.79 8.76
N THR A 124 -9.70 15.78 9.49
CA THR A 124 -8.52 16.57 9.13
C THR A 124 -7.25 15.69 9.08
N LYS A 125 -6.16 16.21 8.50
CA LYS A 125 -4.87 15.51 8.45
C LYS A 125 -4.38 15.11 9.85
N ALA A 126 -4.42 16.03 10.82
CA ALA A 126 -4.01 15.77 12.21
C ALA A 126 -4.88 14.70 12.88
N GLN A 127 -6.20 14.78 12.70
CA GLN A 127 -7.14 13.79 13.23
C GLN A 127 -6.92 12.40 12.63
N ARG A 128 -6.62 12.30 11.32
CA ARG A 128 -6.28 11.01 10.67
C ARG A 128 -5.00 10.40 11.24
N ILE A 129 -3.97 11.21 11.50
CA ILE A 129 -2.73 10.75 12.12
C ILE A 129 -3.01 10.22 13.53
N SER A 130 -3.71 10.98 14.36
CA SER A 130 -4.08 10.57 15.72
C SER A 130 -4.96 9.32 15.73
N ASN A 131 -5.94 9.26 14.82
CA ASN A 131 -6.83 8.10 14.66
C ASN A 131 -6.08 6.82 14.25
N MET A 132 -4.99 6.93 13.49
CA MET A 132 -4.19 5.78 13.06
C MET A 132 -3.15 5.33 14.09
N HIS A 133 -2.77 6.18 15.06
CA HIS A 133 -1.73 5.83 16.02
C HIS A 133 -2.07 4.56 16.83
N GLY A 134 -1.15 3.58 16.88
CA GLY A 134 -1.36 2.29 17.54
C GLY A 134 -2.32 1.35 16.80
N ALA A 135 -2.72 1.67 15.56
CA ALA A 135 -3.64 0.84 14.79
C ALA A 135 -3.00 -0.47 14.32
N PHE A 136 -1.68 -0.50 14.16
CA PHE A 136 -0.97 -1.69 13.68
C PHE A 136 0.04 -2.22 14.70
N SER A 137 0.23 -3.53 14.67
CA SER A 137 1.30 -4.24 15.38
C SER A 137 1.88 -5.35 14.50
N LEU A 138 3.05 -5.84 14.86
CA LEU A 138 3.62 -7.04 14.26
C LEU A 138 2.93 -8.29 14.80
N LYS A 139 2.78 -9.28 13.94
CA LYS A 139 2.38 -10.65 14.35
C LYS A 139 3.55 -11.29 15.10
N SER A 140 3.23 -12.15 16.07
CA SER A 140 4.25 -12.89 16.81
C SER A 140 5.02 -13.87 15.93
N GLY A 141 6.32 -14.04 16.21
CA GLY A 141 7.17 -15.04 15.55
C GLY A 141 7.57 -14.74 14.11
N VAL A 142 7.34 -13.52 13.63
CA VAL A 142 7.73 -13.12 12.28
C VAL A 142 9.19 -12.71 12.27
N ILE A 143 9.97 -13.33 11.40
CA ILE A 143 11.35 -12.94 11.10
C ILE A 143 11.32 -12.16 9.79
N LEU A 144 11.78 -10.92 9.82
CA LEU A 144 11.88 -10.04 8.67
C LEU A 144 13.33 -9.95 8.23
N ARG A 145 13.57 -9.95 6.92
CA ARG A 145 14.92 -9.88 6.35
C ARG A 145 15.00 -8.78 5.30
N GLY A 146 16.10 -8.03 5.31
CA GLY A 146 16.37 -6.98 4.33
C GLY A 146 15.58 -5.69 4.60
N ASP A 147 15.40 -4.89 3.57
CA ASP A 147 14.65 -3.64 3.63
C ASP A 147 13.15 -3.89 3.39
N ALA A 148 12.28 -3.14 4.08
CA ALA A 148 10.84 -3.29 3.92
C ALA A 148 10.28 -2.33 2.86
N ILE A 149 9.40 -2.85 2.01
CA ILE A 149 8.58 -2.06 1.10
C ILE A 149 7.12 -2.24 1.49
N LEU A 150 6.53 -1.23 2.10
CA LEU A 150 5.10 -1.18 2.39
C LEU A 150 4.30 -1.07 1.09
N ILE A 151 3.29 -1.89 0.91
CA ILE A 151 2.41 -1.88 -0.27
C ILE A 151 1.00 -1.45 0.14
N ASP A 152 0.49 -0.41 -0.54
CA ASP A 152 -0.90 0.08 -0.37
C ASP A 152 -1.49 0.51 -1.73
N ASP A 153 -2.81 0.75 -1.78
CA ASP A 153 -3.50 1.23 -2.99
C ASP A 153 -3.33 2.74 -3.19
N VAL A 154 -3.54 3.54 -2.16
CA VAL A 154 -3.53 5.01 -2.22
C VAL A 154 -2.86 5.62 -1.01
N VAL A 155 -1.98 6.58 -1.25
CA VAL A 155 -1.51 7.48 -0.21
C VAL A 155 -2.24 8.83 -0.30
N THR A 156 -2.83 9.27 0.81
CA THR A 156 -3.48 10.58 0.96
C THR A 156 -2.70 11.45 1.93
N THR A 157 -2.95 11.34 3.22
CA THR A 157 -2.20 12.05 4.28
C THR A 157 -0.94 11.33 4.72
N GLY A 158 -0.79 10.07 4.33
CA GLY A 158 0.29 9.20 4.76
C GLY A 158 0.13 8.61 6.17
N ALA A 159 -0.99 8.88 6.86
CA ALA A 159 -1.20 8.40 8.23
C ALA A 159 -1.09 6.87 8.35
N THR A 160 -1.65 6.13 7.39
CA THR A 160 -1.58 4.66 7.33
C THR A 160 -0.14 4.16 7.16
N LEU A 161 0.60 4.73 6.21
CA LEU A 161 1.98 4.34 5.94
C LEU A 161 2.92 4.70 7.10
N ARG A 162 2.73 5.88 7.71
CA ARG A 162 3.46 6.30 8.92
C ARG A 162 3.25 5.32 10.06
N GLU A 163 2.02 4.93 10.32
CA GLU A 163 1.70 3.99 11.39
C GLU A 163 2.26 2.58 11.12
N ALA A 164 2.21 2.12 9.87
CA ALA A 164 2.81 0.85 9.49
C ALA A 164 4.35 0.86 9.66
N ALA A 165 5.01 1.94 9.26
CA ALA A 165 6.44 2.13 9.47
C ALA A 165 6.78 2.19 10.98
N ARG A 166 5.98 2.89 11.79
CA ARG A 166 6.11 2.89 13.25
C ARG A 166 6.00 1.48 13.83
N ALA A 167 5.00 0.72 13.40
CA ALA A 167 4.79 -0.65 13.86
C ALA A 167 5.95 -1.58 13.50
N LEU A 168 6.54 -1.44 12.30
CA LEU A 168 7.73 -2.18 11.88
C LEU A 168 8.95 -1.83 12.76
N ASN A 169 9.11 -0.57 13.13
CA ASN A 169 10.25 -0.08 13.91
C ASN A 169 10.10 -0.30 15.42
N SER A 170 8.87 -0.54 15.93
CA SER A 170 8.59 -0.57 17.38
C SER A 170 9.19 -1.75 18.15
N GLN A 171 9.59 -2.80 17.46
CA GLN A 171 10.13 -4.02 18.10
C GLN A 171 11.65 -3.97 18.36
N GLY A 172 12.29 -2.82 18.15
CA GLY A 172 13.72 -2.67 18.44
C GLY A 172 14.64 -3.59 17.63
N PHE A 173 14.08 -4.35 16.73
CA PHE A 173 14.85 -5.24 15.88
C PHE A 173 15.36 -4.47 14.66
N LEU A 174 16.64 -4.50 14.47
CA LEU A 174 17.37 -4.20 13.23
C LEU A 174 16.93 -5.10 12.05
N ALA A 175 15.62 -5.43 11.99
CA ALA A 175 15.09 -6.32 10.98
C ALA A 175 15.12 -5.67 9.58
N PHE A 176 14.93 -4.35 9.54
CA PHE A 176 14.98 -3.56 8.31
C PHE A 176 16.05 -2.47 8.44
N ARG A 177 16.90 -2.35 7.43
CA ARG A 177 17.84 -1.22 7.31
C ARG A 177 17.09 0.06 6.94
N SER A 178 16.06 -0.08 6.11
CA SER A 178 15.19 1.01 5.70
C SER A 178 13.76 0.53 5.47
N VAL A 179 12.82 1.47 5.55
CA VAL A 179 11.42 1.26 5.18
C VAL A 179 11.09 2.25 4.08
N SER A 180 10.57 1.75 2.97
CA SER A 180 9.99 2.55 1.89
C SER A 180 8.54 2.15 1.70
N ALA A 181 7.79 2.91 0.91
CA ALA A 181 6.43 2.55 0.53
C ALA A 181 6.22 2.68 -0.98
N VAL A 182 5.42 1.78 -1.53
CA VAL A 182 4.95 1.84 -2.92
C VAL A 182 3.44 1.78 -2.94
N THR A 183 2.82 2.72 -3.66
CA THR A 183 1.37 2.80 -3.83
C THR A 183 1.01 2.93 -5.31
N ALA A 184 -0.19 2.49 -5.68
CA ALA A 184 -0.69 2.72 -7.03
C ALA A 184 -0.95 4.20 -7.26
N CYS A 185 -1.50 4.92 -6.29
CA CYS A 185 -1.85 6.33 -6.41
C CYS A 185 -1.40 7.19 -5.24
N VAL A 186 -1.19 8.49 -5.53
CA VAL A 186 -1.00 9.56 -4.53
C VAL A 186 -2.05 10.66 -4.76
N SER A 187 -2.71 11.14 -3.70
CA SER A 187 -3.81 12.10 -3.80
C SER A 187 -3.38 13.50 -4.25
N GLN A 188 -2.16 13.90 -3.94
CA GLN A 188 -1.40 15.07 -4.44
C GLN A 188 0.04 14.86 -4.02
N PRO A 189 1.05 15.48 -4.70
CA PRO A 189 2.40 15.48 -4.15
C PRO A 189 2.31 16.06 -2.73
N LEU A 190 2.55 15.21 -1.74
CA LEU A 190 2.66 15.67 -0.35
C LEU A 190 3.85 16.62 -0.32
N ARG A 191 3.57 17.91 -0.12
CA ARG A 191 4.57 18.97 0.08
C ARG A 191 5.10 18.90 1.50
#